data_362371912e05f93de5a97dc60be60da1
#
_entry.id   362371912e05f93de5a97dc60be60da1
#
_cell.length_a   1.000
_cell.length_b   1.000
_cell.length_c   1.000
_cell.angle_alpha   90.00
_cell.angle_beta   90.00
_cell.angle_gamma   90.00
#
_symmetry.space_group_name_H-M   'P 1'
#
loop_
_entity.id
_entity.type
_entity.pdbx_description
1 polymer ?
#
loop_
_entity_poly.entity_id
_entity_poly.type
_entity_poly.pdbx_seq_one_letter_code
_entity_poly.pdbx_strand_id
1 'polypeptide(L)'
;MKRGGKLWCFLSVIFIATLIIMITFFYGVTTVQTIKEVRKNQEQALLAVGEQLAIEPNVIEALKNDHYSDELEAYTVRLGEIHQLDFIVIMNMQGIRLTHPDRQKIGKHFEGGDEVRALKGEEHLSVSQGSLGESLRGFVPVYDQGKQIGVVAMGIKMTSL
;
A
#
# COMPACT_ATOMS: atom_id res chain seq x y z
N MET A 1 5.21 -63.93 -25.40
CA MET A 1 5.09 -62.51 -25.74
C MET A 1 4.39 -61.67 -24.70
N LYS A 2 4.81 -61.59 -23.40
CA LYS A 2 4.14 -60.81 -22.37
C LYS A 2 5.06 -59.79 -21.60
N ARG A 3 6.33 -59.66 -22.01
CA ARG A 3 7.28 -58.73 -21.35
C ARG A 3 7.20 -57.29 -21.83
N GLY A 4 6.80 -57.02 -23.06
CA GLY A 4 6.71 -55.65 -23.63
C GLY A 4 5.65 -54.77 -22.94
N GLY A 5 4.46 -55.33 -22.62
CA GLY A 5 3.39 -54.52 -22.01
C GLY A 5 3.70 -53.97 -20.62
N LYS A 6 4.47 -54.70 -19.81
CA LYS A 6 4.89 -54.22 -18.46
C LYS A 6 5.90 -53.08 -18.57
N LEU A 7 6.80 -53.12 -19.53
CA LEU A 7 7.79 -52.04 -19.77
C LEU A 7 7.09 -50.75 -20.22
N TRP A 8 6.15 -50.86 -21.14
CA TRP A 8 5.36 -49.71 -21.61
C TRP A 8 4.53 -49.07 -20.48
N CYS A 9 3.88 -49.89 -19.67
CA CYS A 9 3.13 -49.42 -18.50
C CYS A 9 4.05 -48.67 -17.50
N PHE A 10 5.23 -49.23 -17.21
CA PHE A 10 6.20 -48.59 -16.32
C PHE A 10 6.71 -47.25 -16.86
N LEU A 11 7.07 -47.17 -18.14
CA LEU A 11 7.48 -45.93 -18.80
C LEU A 11 6.37 -44.88 -18.80
N SER A 12 5.11 -45.27 -19.06
CA SER A 12 3.96 -44.38 -19.02
C SER A 12 3.73 -43.80 -17.61
N VAL A 13 3.89 -44.60 -16.55
CA VAL A 13 3.75 -44.15 -15.17
C VAL A 13 4.85 -43.14 -14.83
N ILE A 14 6.10 -43.39 -15.20
CA ILE A 14 7.20 -42.47 -15.00
C ILE A 14 6.93 -41.15 -15.74
N PHE A 15 6.51 -41.23 -16.99
CA PHE A 15 6.21 -40.04 -17.80
C PHE A 15 5.08 -39.20 -17.19
N ILE A 16 4.00 -39.83 -16.73
CA ILE A 16 2.90 -39.16 -16.05
C ILE A 16 3.38 -38.52 -14.74
N ALA A 17 4.17 -39.25 -13.94
CA ALA A 17 4.70 -38.73 -12.70
C ALA A 17 5.60 -37.51 -12.93
N THR A 18 6.47 -37.54 -13.92
CA THR A 18 7.33 -36.39 -14.28
C THR A 18 6.52 -35.20 -14.77
N LEU A 19 5.46 -35.40 -15.53
CA LEU A 19 4.55 -34.34 -15.96
C LEU A 19 3.85 -33.67 -14.77
N ILE A 20 3.34 -34.48 -13.83
CA ILE A 20 2.68 -33.96 -12.62
C ILE A 20 3.65 -33.10 -11.80
N ILE A 21 4.88 -33.58 -11.59
CA ILE A 21 5.91 -32.85 -10.87
C ILE A 21 6.21 -31.52 -11.57
N MET A 22 6.37 -31.54 -12.89
CA MET A 22 6.67 -30.34 -13.67
C MET A 22 5.51 -29.32 -13.63
N ILE A 23 4.28 -29.77 -13.73
CA ILE A 23 3.09 -28.90 -13.64
C ILE A 23 2.97 -28.29 -12.25
N THR A 24 3.17 -29.11 -11.20
CA THR A 24 3.10 -28.63 -9.80
C THR A 24 4.20 -27.59 -9.52
N PHE A 25 5.41 -27.86 -9.99
CA PHE A 25 6.53 -26.93 -9.86
C PHE A 25 6.24 -25.61 -10.60
N PHE A 26 5.80 -25.68 -11.84
CA PHE A 26 5.47 -24.50 -12.66
C PHE A 26 4.33 -23.69 -12.02
N TYR A 27 3.30 -24.36 -11.54
CA TYR A 27 2.17 -23.72 -10.83
C TYR A 27 2.65 -23.02 -9.56
N GLY A 28 3.53 -23.66 -8.78
CA GLY A 28 4.11 -23.06 -7.57
C GLY A 28 4.93 -21.79 -7.89
N VAL A 29 5.77 -21.83 -8.91
CA VAL A 29 6.59 -20.69 -9.33
C VAL A 29 5.71 -19.53 -9.82
N THR A 30 4.72 -19.80 -10.68
CA THR A 30 3.83 -18.75 -11.20
C THR A 30 3.00 -18.11 -10.09
N THR A 31 2.48 -18.89 -9.14
CA THR A 31 1.71 -18.35 -8.01
C THR A 31 2.55 -17.38 -7.17
N VAL A 32 3.79 -17.74 -6.83
CA VAL A 32 4.68 -16.88 -6.05
C VAL A 32 5.01 -15.59 -6.81
N GLN A 33 5.24 -15.67 -8.11
CA GLN A 33 5.51 -14.50 -8.94
C GLN A 33 4.30 -13.57 -9.00
N THR A 34 3.11 -14.11 -9.23
CA THR A 34 1.86 -13.33 -9.28
C THR A 34 1.60 -12.58 -7.97
N ILE A 35 1.78 -13.24 -6.82
CA ILE A 35 1.60 -12.59 -5.51
C ILE A 35 2.58 -11.41 -5.34
N LYS A 36 3.85 -11.59 -5.73
CA LYS A 36 4.84 -10.50 -5.65
C LYS A 36 4.51 -9.33 -6.58
N GLU A 37 4.04 -9.61 -7.78
CA GLU A 37 3.63 -8.57 -8.74
C GLU A 37 2.41 -7.80 -8.26
N VAL A 38 1.39 -8.50 -7.76
CA VAL A 38 0.19 -7.85 -7.20
C VAL A 38 0.57 -6.92 -6.05
N ARG A 39 1.39 -7.41 -5.12
CA ARG A 39 1.86 -6.59 -4.00
C ARG A 39 2.64 -5.36 -4.48
N LYS A 40 3.57 -5.54 -5.40
CA LYS A 40 4.36 -4.43 -5.96
C LYS A 40 3.48 -3.39 -6.65
N ASN A 41 2.46 -3.85 -7.40
CA ASN A 41 1.52 -2.95 -8.06
C ASN A 41 0.69 -2.16 -7.04
N GLN A 42 0.27 -2.78 -5.94
CA GLN A 42 -0.43 -2.09 -4.84
C GLN A 42 0.48 -1.06 -4.16
N GLU A 43 1.72 -1.40 -3.88
CA GLU A 43 2.72 -0.49 -3.31
C GLU A 43 2.94 0.75 -4.21
N GLN A 44 3.07 0.54 -5.52
CA GLN A 44 3.23 1.62 -6.50
C GLN A 44 1.97 2.48 -6.63
N ALA A 45 0.79 1.84 -6.68
CA ALA A 45 -0.48 2.56 -6.75
C ALA A 45 -0.70 3.42 -5.50
N LEU A 46 -0.32 2.92 -4.34
CA LEU A 46 -0.41 3.64 -3.08
C LEU A 46 0.44 4.92 -3.10
N LEU A 47 1.72 4.82 -3.48
CA LEU A 47 2.60 5.99 -3.60
C LEU A 47 2.12 6.98 -4.66
N ALA A 48 1.67 6.51 -5.82
CA ALA A 48 1.17 7.38 -6.89
C ALA A 48 -0.01 8.26 -6.43
N VAL A 49 -0.91 7.72 -5.61
CA VAL A 49 -2.00 8.52 -4.99
C VAL A 49 -1.42 9.56 -4.03
N GLY A 50 -0.42 9.20 -3.24
CA GLY A 50 0.25 10.12 -2.33
C GLY A 50 0.99 11.24 -3.06
N GLU A 51 1.72 10.93 -4.12
CA GLU A 51 2.41 11.89 -4.98
C GLU A 51 1.41 12.88 -5.62
N GLN A 52 0.28 12.37 -6.11
CA GLN A 52 -0.80 13.22 -6.65
C GLN A 52 -1.34 14.18 -5.59
N LEU A 53 -1.60 13.69 -4.38
CA LEU A 53 -2.08 14.53 -3.27
C LEU A 53 -1.01 15.54 -2.81
N ALA A 54 0.27 15.17 -2.85
CA ALA A 54 1.36 16.04 -2.42
C ALA A 54 1.52 17.30 -3.28
N ILE A 55 1.00 17.30 -4.51
CA ILE A 55 1.00 18.47 -5.41
C ILE A 55 -0.38 19.14 -5.53
N GLU A 56 -1.39 18.64 -4.83
CA GLU A 56 -2.75 19.16 -4.90
C GLU A 56 -2.83 20.53 -4.21
N PRO A 57 -3.30 21.59 -4.89
CA PRO A 57 -3.36 22.93 -4.32
C PRO A 57 -4.12 23.03 -3.00
N ASN A 58 -5.23 22.31 -2.85
CA ASN A 58 -6.04 22.30 -1.63
C ASN A 58 -5.29 21.69 -0.45
N VAL A 59 -4.45 20.68 -0.70
CA VAL A 59 -3.60 20.05 0.32
C VAL A 59 -2.49 21.01 0.75
N ILE A 60 -1.84 21.64 -0.21
CA ILE A 60 -0.78 22.62 0.05
C ILE A 60 -1.33 23.82 0.84
N GLU A 61 -2.49 24.35 0.46
CA GLU A 61 -3.12 25.47 1.15
C GLU A 61 -3.51 25.10 2.59
N ALA A 62 -4.10 23.94 2.81
CA ALA A 62 -4.46 23.47 4.13
C ALA A 62 -3.24 23.31 5.04
N LEU A 63 -2.11 22.77 4.52
CA LEU A 63 -0.86 22.62 5.26
C LEU A 63 -0.20 23.97 5.57
N LYS A 64 -0.27 24.94 4.66
CA LYS A 64 0.26 26.31 4.89
C LYS A 64 -0.49 27.06 5.98
N ASN A 65 -1.80 26.87 6.02
CA ASN A 65 -2.67 27.53 6.99
C ASN A 65 -2.84 26.74 8.30
N ASP A 66 -2.27 25.53 8.36
CA ASP A 66 -2.44 24.56 9.46
C ASP A 66 -3.92 24.38 9.82
N HIS A 67 -4.77 24.31 8.80
CA HIS A 67 -6.21 24.39 8.95
C HIS A 67 -6.90 23.12 8.45
N TYR A 68 -7.71 22.55 9.34
CA TYR A 68 -8.70 21.54 9.00
C TYR A 68 -9.86 22.18 8.22
N SER A 69 -10.33 21.48 7.18
CA SER A 69 -11.59 21.82 6.53
C SER A 69 -12.42 20.57 6.25
N ASP A 70 -13.74 20.69 6.42
CA ASP A 70 -14.67 19.62 6.06
C ASP A 70 -14.58 19.22 4.58
N GLU A 71 -14.21 20.19 3.74
CA GLU A 71 -14.08 20.01 2.29
C GLU A 71 -12.87 19.14 1.95
N LEU A 72 -11.72 19.39 2.61
CA LEU A 72 -10.52 18.58 2.44
C LEU A 72 -10.71 17.16 2.99
N GLU A 73 -11.41 17.02 4.13
CA GLU A 73 -11.74 15.70 4.67
C GLU A 73 -12.64 14.91 3.72
N ALA A 74 -13.74 15.54 3.23
CA ALA A 74 -14.64 14.90 2.28
C ALA A 74 -13.91 14.48 0.98
N TYR A 75 -12.97 15.30 0.53
CA TYR A 75 -12.11 15.00 -0.62
C TYR A 75 -11.22 13.78 -0.37
N THR A 76 -10.51 13.74 0.75
CA THR A 76 -9.62 12.60 1.08
C THR A 76 -10.40 11.30 1.31
N VAL A 77 -11.57 11.35 1.95
CA VAL A 77 -12.45 10.18 2.11
C VAL A 77 -12.91 9.66 0.76
N ARG A 78 -13.41 10.53 -0.11
CA ARG A 78 -13.87 10.15 -1.46
C ARG A 78 -12.73 9.56 -2.30
N LEU A 79 -11.54 10.14 -2.22
CA LEU A 79 -10.38 9.64 -2.94
C LEU A 79 -9.96 8.26 -2.41
N GLY A 80 -10.02 8.04 -1.10
CA GLY A 80 -9.82 6.75 -0.48
C GLY A 80 -10.77 5.68 -1.01
N GLU A 81 -12.05 6.00 -1.12
CA GLU A 81 -13.07 5.10 -1.70
C GLU A 81 -12.76 4.74 -3.16
N ILE A 82 -12.41 5.74 -3.99
CA ILE A 82 -12.08 5.54 -5.42
C ILE A 82 -10.87 4.61 -5.58
N HIS A 83 -9.84 4.78 -4.76
CA HIS A 83 -8.60 4.02 -4.84
C HIS A 83 -8.57 2.79 -3.92
N GLN A 84 -9.69 2.48 -3.25
CA GLN A 84 -9.80 1.34 -2.31
C GLN A 84 -8.77 1.41 -1.18
N LEU A 85 -8.51 2.62 -0.68
CA LEU A 85 -7.64 2.87 0.46
C LEU A 85 -8.48 2.96 1.73
N ASP A 86 -8.01 2.35 2.80
CA ASP A 86 -8.68 2.40 4.11
C ASP A 86 -8.53 3.76 4.79
N PHE A 87 -7.47 4.50 4.46
CA PHE A 87 -7.26 5.85 4.96
C PHE A 87 -6.34 6.69 4.08
N ILE A 88 -6.60 7.99 4.10
CA ILE A 88 -5.69 9.06 3.64
C ILE A 88 -5.63 10.07 4.78
N VAL A 89 -4.43 10.39 5.23
CA VAL A 89 -4.16 11.32 6.31
C VAL A 89 -3.17 12.36 5.84
N ILE A 90 -3.54 13.62 5.93
CA ILE A 90 -2.67 14.76 5.71
C ILE A 90 -2.23 15.23 7.09
N MET A 91 -0.92 15.43 7.30
CA MET A 91 -0.36 15.89 8.56
C MET A 91 0.66 17.01 8.34
N ASN A 92 0.73 17.92 9.29
CA ASN A 92 1.73 19.00 9.29
C ASN A 92 3.13 18.50 9.71
N MET A 93 4.11 19.40 9.73
CA MET A 93 5.51 19.09 10.11
C MET A 93 5.68 18.65 11.57
N GLN A 94 4.68 18.89 12.43
CA GLN A 94 4.63 18.39 13.81
C GLN A 94 3.99 17.02 13.92
N GLY A 95 3.58 16.41 12.79
CA GLY A 95 2.87 15.12 12.78
C GLY A 95 1.42 15.21 13.25
N ILE A 96 0.84 16.40 13.31
CA ILE A 96 -0.56 16.60 13.66
C ILE A 96 -1.44 16.37 12.44
N ARG A 97 -2.45 15.54 12.58
CA ARG A 97 -3.36 15.17 11.50
C ARG A 97 -4.36 16.30 11.20
N LEU A 98 -4.40 16.73 9.95
CA LEU A 98 -5.41 17.65 9.42
C LEU A 98 -6.62 16.89 8.86
N THR A 99 -6.43 15.65 8.39
CA THR A 99 -7.51 14.76 7.94
C THR A 99 -7.36 13.37 8.55
N HIS A 100 -8.48 12.67 8.74
CA HIS A 100 -8.50 11.27 9.15
C HIS A 100 -9.92 10.71 8.97
N PRO A 101 -10.13 9.43 8.52
CA PRO A 101 -11.46 8.82 8.42
C PRO A 101 -12.25 8.84 9.74
N ASP A 102 -11.57 8.71 10.86
CA ASP A 102 -12.14 8.93 12.20
C ASP A 102 -11.87 10.38 12.63
N ARG A 103 -12.91 11.21 12.62
CA ARG A 103 -12.85 12.63 12.98
C ARG A 103 -12.27 12.91 14.38
N GLN A 104 -12.42 11.97 15.32
CA GLN A 104 -11.88 12.13 16.67
C GLN A 104 -10.35 12.13 16.73
N LYS A 105 -9.70 11.75 15.64
CA LYS A 105 -8.25 11.70 15.51
C LYS A 105 -7.65 12.92 14.79
N ILE A 106 -8.47 13.78 14.22
CA ILE A 106 -8.04 15.07 13.66
C ILE A 106 -7.54 15.96 14.80
N GLY A 107 -6.46 16.70 14.55
CA GLY A 107 -5.78 17.52 15.56
C GLY A 107 -4.90 16.75 16.53
N LYS A 108 -4.84 15.40 16.43
CA LYS A 108 -3.96 14.58 17.26
C LYS A 108 -2.73 14.15 16.48
N HIS A 109 -1.68 13.82 17.21
CA HIS A 109 -0.44 13.33 16.61
C HIS A 109 -0.67 11.99 15.88
N PHE A 110 0.05 11.79 14.77
CA PHE A 110 0.02 10.52 14.02
C PHE A 110 0.53 9.38 14.92
N GLU A 111 0.01 8.17 14.71
CA GLU A 111 0.35 6.99 15.51
C GLU A 111 1.05 5.95 14.63
N GLY A 112 2.16 5.39 15.13
CA GLY A 112 2.91 4.33 14.46
C GLY A 112 4.42 4.53 14.49
N GLY A 113 4.88 5.79 14.49
CA GLY A 113 6.30 6.15 14.51
C GLY A 113 7.00 6.03 13.15
N ASP A 114 6.31 5.52 12.16
CA ASP A 114 6.82 5.38 10.78
C ASP A 114 6.73 6.70 9.99
N GLU A 115 5.96 7.68 10.43
CA GLU A 115 5.90 9.03 9.86
C GLU A 115 7.20 9.83 9.99
N VAL A 116 8.06 9.47 10.95
CA VAL A 116 9.28 10.22 11.28
C VAL A 116 10.24 10.35 10.10
N ARG A 117 10.33 9.32 9.25
CA ARG A 117 11.17 9.34 8.06
C ARG A 117 10.63 10.32 7.02
N ALA A 118 9.31 10.32 6.82
CA ALA A 118 8.66 11.22 5.89
C ALA A 118 8.70 12.69 6.35
N LEU A 119 8.62 12.94 7.65
CA LEU A 119 8.82 14.27 8.22
C LEU A 119 10.26 14.80 8.03
N LYS A 120 11.20 13.92 7.66
CA LYS A 120 12.57 14.27 7.27
C LYS A 120 12.78 14.32 5.75
N GLY A 121 11.69 14.24 4.97
CA GLY A 121 11.73 14.33 3.52
C GLY A 121 11.94 13.00 2.79
N GLU A 122 11.81 11.86 3.47
CA GLU A 122 11.99 10.54 2.86
C GLU A 122 10.64 9.91 2.49
N GLU A 123 10.38 9.77 1.19
CA GLU A 123 9.27 8.98 0.70
C GLU A 123 9.54 7.49 0.96
N HIS A 124 8.57 6.78 1.50
CA HIS A 124 8.73 5.36 1.80
C HIS A 124 7.41 4.62 2.01
N LEU A 125 7.51 3.30 1.96
CA LEU A 125 6.47 2.36 2.36
C LEU A 125 6.83 1.73 3.70
N SER A 126 5.83 1.42 4.50
CA SER A 126 5.98 0.68 5.74
C SER A 126 4.81 -0.28 5.98
N VAL A 127 5.06 -1.32 6.75
CA VAL A 127 4.00 -2.18 7.32
C VAL A 127 4.06 -1.99 8.83
N SER A 128 3.04 -1.42 9.40
CA SER A 128 3.05 -1.03 10.81
C SER A 128 1.67 -1.14 11.45
N GLN A 129 1.69 -1.33 12.77
CA GLN A 129 0.49 -1.27 13.62
C GLN A 129 0.13 0.18 13.90
N GLY A 130 -1.06 0.60 13.53
CA GLY A 130 -1.54 1.95 13.78
C GLY A 130 -2.93 1.98 14.40
N SER A 131 -3.53 3.16 14.38
CA SER A 131 -4.85 3.40 14.96
C SER A 131 -5.99 2.61 14.30
N LEU A 132 -5.79 2.13 13.07
CA LEU A 132 -6.76 1.34 12.31
C LEU A 132 -6.37 -0.14 12.18
N GLY A 133 -5.31 -0.59 12.87
CA GLY A 133 -4.77 -1.94 12.81
C GLY A 133 -3.48 -2.03 12.01
N GLU A 134 -3.03 -3.27 11.75
CA GLU A 134 -1.87 -3.51 10.87
C GLU A 134 -2.21 -3.14 9.44
N SER A 135 -1.36 -2.33 8.82
CA SER A 135 -1.60 -1.78 7.49
C SER A 135 -0.31 -1.60 6.70
N LEU A 136 -0.41 -1.79 5.37
CA LEU A 136 0.58 -1.30 4.42
C LEU A 136 0.34 0.20 4.27
N ARG A 137 1.37 1.00 4.51
CA ARG A 137 1.31 2.47 4.50
C ARG A 137 2.32 3.04 3.54
N GLY A 138 1.91 4.09 2.84
CA GLY A 138 2.79 4.94 2.06
C GLY A 138 2.86 6.32 2.68
N PHE A 139 4.03 6.94 2.60
CA PHE A 139 4.28 8.29 3.11
C PHE A 139 4.96 9.11 2.04
N VAL A 140 4.35 10.23 1.69
CA VAL A 140 4.89 11.15 0.68
C VAL A 140 5.02 12.54 1.29
N PRO A 141 6.25 13.11 1.34
CA PRO A 141 6.48 14.47 1.78
C PRO A 141 5.82 15.49 0.86
N VAL A 142 5.24 16.54 1.43
CA VAL A 142 4.61 17.64 0.70
C VAL A 142 5.54 18.87 0.74
N TYR A 143 5.77 19.45 -0.43
CA TYR A 143 6.63 20.61 -0.56
C TYR A 143 5.88 21.82 -1.14
N ASP A 144 6.17 23.02 -0.62
CA ASP A 144 5.81 24.29 -1.23
C ASP A 144 7.09 25.13 -1.43
N GLN A 145 7.34 25.54 -2.66
CA GLN A 145 8.54 26.35 -3.04
C GLN A 145 9.87 25.73 -2.54
N GLY A 146 9.99 24.41 -2.59
CA GLY A 146 11.19 23.69 -2.16
C GLY A 146 11.33 23.47 -0.65
N LYS A 147 10.40 23.98 0.16
CA LYS A 147 10.35 23.74 1.60
C LYS A 147 9.31 22.66 1.93
N GLN A 148 9.68 21.67 2.71
CA GLN A 148 8.72 20.68 3.20
C GLN A 148 7.75 21.35 4.18
N ILE A 149 6.45 21.13 3.97
CA ILE A 149 5.36 21.72 4.75
C ILE A 149 4.46 20.67 5.44
N GLY A 150 4.60 19.41 5.08
CA GLY A 150 3.83 18.32 5.68
C GLY A 150 4.10 16.99 5.02
N VAL A 151 3.21 16.04 5.29
CA VAL A 151 3.27 14.67 4.75
C VAL A 151 1.85 14.19 4.45
N VAL A 152 1.69 13.48 3.35
CA VAL A 152 0.52 12.66 3.06
C VAL A 152 0.84 11.22 3.46
N ALA A 153 0.03 10.63 4.32
CA ALA A 153 0.07 9.21 4.66
C ALA A 153 -1.20 8.53 4.14
N MET A 154 -1.05 7.41 3.47
CA MET A 154 -2.16 6.61 2.98
C MET A 154 -1.92 5.14 3.26
N GLY A 155 -2.98 4.35 3.32
CA GLY A 155 -2.79 2.94 3.64
C GLY A 155 -3.98 2.03 3.38
N ILE A 156 -3.64 0.74 3.33
CA ILE A 156 -4.56 -0.38 3.17
C ILE A 156 -4.35 -1.32 4.36
N LYS A 157 -5.43 -1.71 5.03
CA LYS A 157 -5.35 -2.69 6.13
C LYS A 157 -4.94 -4.05 5.60
N MET A 158 -4.09 -4.74 6.34
CA MET A 158 -3.65 -6.10 5.97
C MET A 158 -4.80 -7.13 5.94
N THR A 159 -5.92 -6.83 6.60
CA THR A 159 -7.15 -7.65 6.54
C THR A 159 -7.95 -7.43 5.24
N SER A 160 -7.62 -6.41 4.46
CA SER A 160 -8.25 -6.07 3.18
C SER A 160 -7.41 -6.55 1.98
N LEU A 161 -6.24 -7.15 2.24
CA LEU A 161 -5.33 -7.77 1.29
C LEU A 161 -5.51 -9.29 1.29
#